data_e2e89f48bedd8699a7f3aaa012bf006e
#
_entry.id   e2e89f48bedd8699a7f3aaa012bf006e
#
_cell.length_a   1.000
_cell.length_b   1.000
_cell.length_c   1.000
_cell.angle_alpha   90.00
_cell.angle_beta   90.00
_cell.angle_gamma   90.00
#
_symmetry.space_group_name_H-M   'P 1'
#
loop_
_entity.id
_entity.type
_entity.pdbx_description
1 polymer ?
#
loop_
_entity_poly.entity_id
_entity_poly.type
_entity_poly.pdbx_seq_one_letter_code
_entity_poly.pdbx_strand_id
1 'polypeptide(L)'
;MVKTNKQIIRGLLMGAYLFIISILLFLTSSLYSFLNTGADRSKMLHIGRKKVDQYLPKINWTLDGNEGRVISEEKINELQIDYIDAWYVKQMGYKNNAQDGIKDYYTKNAKKNIFNIINYNKNKKITVDATSLIHNLDIEFYSEDGQLIVLKDNNVLEYKKIFRNEKLITESSEVSSYRIILLLEDGFWRIRHMVKEVTEKFTDTSIKTPIAFTNIKGINYYPQATPWNMYGKNFDIQIIEKDFQIMKEAGLNAIRIFVPYVGFGKANVQADKLVKLQKVLDSAAKQNLKVILTLFDFYGNYEVLDWTLNHRHAEKIVEKFKNHEAILAWDIKNEPDLDFDSRGKENVIAWLDYMIIIIKTIDKKHPITIGWSNVKSATILQDKVDVVSFHYYEDLADFEEEYISLKNKIKNNKPIILQEFGVSSYGGFWRPFASSEEKQANYYKEMQNVLAKNSIPFMSWTLYDFDKVPQEVVGRIPWRVYPQKKFGFLNRDGIKKPSFKFISE
;
A
#
# COMPACT_ATOMS: atom_id res chain seq x y z
N MET A 1 -66.34 -31.30 -24.04
CA MET A 1 -65.62 -29.99 -24.16
C MET A 1 -65.52 -29.38 -22.78
N VAL A 2 -64.34 -29.42 -22.20
CA VAL A 2 -64.09 -28.81 -20.89
C VAL A 2 -64.03 -27.30 -21.10
N LYS A 3 -64.98 -26.54 -20.54
CA LYS A 3 -64.92 -25.08 -20.52
C LYS A 3 -63.73 -24.67 -19.65
N THR A 4 -62.59 -24.40 -20.28
CA THR A 4 -61.44 -23.82 -19.59
C THR A 4 -61.82 -22.50 -19.00
N ASN A 5 -61.73 -22.38 -17.66
CA ASN A 5 -62.11 -21.18 -16.95
C ASN A 5 -61.10 -20.06 -17.31
N LYS A 6 -61.58 -19.05 -18.04
CA LYS A 6 -60.71 -17.91 -18.49
C LYS A 6 -59.94 -17.22 -17.32
N GLN A 7 -60.47 -17.28 -16.11
CA GLN A 7 -59.80 -16.73 -14.94
C GLN A 7 -58.57 -17.55 -14.51
N ILE A 8 -58.65 -18.91 -14.62
CA ILE A 8 -57.51 -19.79 -14.31
C ILE A 8 -56.40 -19.58 -15.35
N ILE A 9 -56.74 -19.47 -16.64
CA ILE A 9 -55.75 -19.18 -17.69
C ILE A 9 -55.09 -17.82 -17.49
N ARG A 10 -55.84 -16.79 -17.12
CA ARG A 10 -55.29 -15.47 -16.79
C ARG A 10 -54.37 -15.51 -15.57
N GLY A 11 -54.76 -16.25 -14.53
CA GLY A 11 -53.90 -16.44 -13.34
C GLY A 11 -52.58 -17.15 -13.64
N LEU A 12 -52.65 -18.22 -14.47
CA LEU A 12 -51.46 -18.94 -14.93
C LEU A 12 -50.55 -18.07 -15.80
N LEU A 13 -51.13 -17.26 -16.71
CA LEU A 13 -50.36 -16.34 -17.53
C LEU A 13 -49.70 -15.24 -16.69
N MET A 14 -50.39 -14.65 -15.74
CA MET A 14 -49.79 -13.67 -14.80
C MET A 14 -48.69 -14.31 -13.93
N GLY A 15 -48.89 -15.51 -13.42
CA GLY A 15 -47.87 -16.27 -12.69
C GLY A 15 -46.61 -16.53 -13.54
N ALA A 16 -46.80 -16.98 -14.81
CA ALA A 16 -45.71 -17.16 -15.73
C ALA A 16 -44.98 -15.85 -16.07
N TYR A 17 -45.72 -14.77 -16.21
CA TYR A 17 -45.11 -13.45 -16.46
C TYR A 17 -44.28 -12.93 -15.31
N LEU A 18 -44.81 -13.07 -14.07
CA LEU A 18 -44.05 -12.72 -12.85
C LEU A 18 -42.81 -13.59 -12.68
N PHE A 19 -42.90 -14.88 -13.02
CA PHE A 19 -41.78 -15.80 -12.96
C PHE A 19 -40.67 -15.43 -13.95
N ILE A 20 -41.04 -15.10 -15.20
CA ILE A 20 -40.12 -14.64 -16.23
C ILE A 20 -39.45 -13.33 -15.81
N ILE A 21 -40.21 -12.35 -15.27
CA ILE A 21 -39.64 -11.10 -14.75
C ILE A 21 -38.66 -11.36 -13.62
N SER A 22 -38.98 -12.26 -12.69
CA SER A 22 -38.11 -12.62 -11.57
C SER A 22 -36.78 -13.25 -12.07
N ILE A 23 -36.87 -14.14 -13.08
CA ILE A 23 -35.67 -14.71 -13.71
C ILE A 23 -34.83 -13.61 -14.38
N LEU A 24 -35.46 -12.70 -15.12
CA LEU A 24 -34.75 -11.62 -15.78
C LEU A 24 -34.07 -10.69 -14.77
N LEU A 25 -34.73 -10.35 -13.68
CA LEU A 25 -34.15 -9.54 -12.60
C LEU A 25 -32.99 -10.26 -11.92
N PHE A 26 -33.12 -11.58 -11.68
CA PHE A 26 -32.03 -12.38 -11.13
C PHE A 26 -30.83 -12.45 -12.07
N LEU A 27 -31.07 -12.69 -13.35
CA LEU A 27 -30.00 -12.73 -14.36
C LEU A 27 -29.32 -11.38 -14.55
N THR A 28 -30.08 -10.28 -14.56
CA THR A 28 -29.52 -8.93 -14.65
C THR A 28 -28.73 -8.56 -13.40
N SER A 29 -29.21 -8.91 -12.22
CA SER A 29 -28.50 -8.71 -10.94
C SER A 29 -27.21 -9.53 -10.90
N SER A 30 -27.27 -10.80 -11.33
CA SER A 30 -26.10 -11.68 -11.40
C SER A 30 -25.06 -11.18 -12.42
N LEU A 31 -25.53 -10.73 -13.60
CA LEU A 31 -24.66 -10.13 -14.61
C LEU A 31 -24.03 -8.82 -14.11
N TYR A 32 -24.80 -7.95 -13.45
CA TYR A 32 -24.30 -6.73 -12.86
C TYR A 32 -23.24 -7.02 -11.79
N SER A 33 -23.51 -7.98 -10.89
CA SER A 33 -22.54 -8.44 -9.89
C SER A 33 -21.26 -8.97 -10.55
N PHE A 34 -21.39 -9.81 -11.58
CA PHE A 34 -20.25 -10.36 -12.33
C PHE A 34 -19.43 -9.25 -13.02
N LEU A 35 -20.08 -8.29 -13.67
CA LEU A 35 -19.41 -7.18 -14.34
C LEU A 35 -18.73 -6.22 -13.35
N ASN A 36 -19.25 -6.12 -12.13
CA ASN A 36 -18.69 -5.28 -11.08
C ASN A 36 -17.55 -5.99 -10.30
N THR A 37 -17.44 -7.32 -10.36
CA THR A 37 -16.33 -8.06 -9.76
C THR A 37 -15.06 -7.81 -10.57
N GLY A 38 -14.05 -7.29 -10.03
CA GLY A 38 -12.79 -6.92 -10.70
C GLY A 38 -12.40 -5.47 -10.48
N ALA A 39 -13.33 -4.62 -9.98
CA ALA A 39 -13.00 -3.29 -9.47
C ALA A 39 -12.60 -3.33 -7.98
N ASP A 40 -12.81 -4.45 -7.30
CA ASP A 40 -12.45 -4.64 -5.89
C ASP A 40 -10.97 -5.01 -5.78
N ARG A 41 -10.14 -4.01 -5.52
CA ARG A 41 -8.69 -4.16 -5.31
C ARG A 41 -8.35 -5.12 -4.17
N SER A 42 -9.27 -5.29 -3.21
CA SER A 42 -9.07 -6.18 -2.07
C SER A 42 -9.03 -7.66 -2.45
N LYS A 43 -9.70 -8.04 -3.52
CA LYS A 43 -9.75 -9.44 -3.99
C LYS A 43 -8.51 -9.88 -4.77
N MET A 44 -7.72 -8.94 -5.30
CA MET A 44 -6.46 -9.26 -6.01
C MET A 44 -5.41 -9.93 -5.14
N LEU A 45 -5.50 -9.80 -3.84
CA LEU A 45 -4.46 -10.19 -2.89
C LEU A 45 -4.74 -11.49 -2.14
N HIS A 46 -5.88 -12.14 -2.38
CA HIS A 46 -6.19 -13.45 -1.81
C HIS A 46 -5.58 -14.61 -2.62
N ILE A 47 -4.29 -14.51 -2.93
CA ILE A 47 -3.53 -15.65 -3.44
C ILE A 47 -3.27 -16.58 -2.26
N GLY A 48 -3.63 -17.87 -2.40
CA GLY A 48 -3.46 -18.88 -1.38
C GLY A 48 -2.09 -18.81 -0.70
N ARG A 49 -2.06 -18.53 0.60
CA ARG A 49 -0.85 -18.24 1.35
C ARG A 49 -0.15 -19.53 1.75
N LYS A 50 1.11 -19.66 1.39
CA LYS A 50 2.02 -20.57 2.08
C LYS A 50 2.43 -19.93 3.41
N LYS A 51 2.24 -20.64 4.52
CA LYS A 51 2.49 -20.14 5.89
C LYS A 51 3.93 -19.65 6.14
N VAL A 52 4.90 -20.15 5.39
CA VAL A 52 6.33 -19.93 5.62
C VAL A 52 6.82 -18.51 5.24
N ASP A 53 6.08 -17.79 4.40
CA ASP A 53 6.52 -16.48 3.88
C ASP A 53 5.82 -15.29 4.56
N GLN A 54 5.13 -15.49 5.69
CA GLN A 54 4.28 -14.46 6.29
C GLN A 54 4.96 -13.60 7.35
N TYR A 55 6.13 -13.99 7.85
CA TYR A 55 6.80 -13.26 8.93
C TYR A 55 8.31 -13.19 8.66
N LEU A 56 8.79 -12.02 8.26
CA LEU A 56 10.17 -11.75 7.88
C LEU A 56 10.68 -10.44 8.53
N PRO A 57 10.81 -10.38 9.86
CA PRO A 57 11.34 -9.19 10.53
C PRO A 57 12.77 -8.90 10.08
N LYS A 58 13.20 -7.65 10.20
CA LYS A 58 14.60 -7.27 10.02
C LYS A 58 15.41 -7.74 11.21
N ILE A 59 16.49 -8.45 10.94
CA ILE A 59 17.43 -8.90 11.97
C ILE A 59 18.78 -8.22 11.73
N ASN A 60 19.27 -7.56 12.75
CA ASN A 60 20.62 -7.02 12.80
C ASN A 60 21.39 -7.76 13.91
N TRP A 61 22.59 -8.23 13.61
CA TRP A 61 23.44 -8.91 14.57
C TRP A 61 24.59 -8.01 15.03
N THR A 62 24.85 -8.03 16.33
CA THR A 62 26.08 -7.54 16.96
C THR A 62 26.74 -8.73 17.65
N LEU A 63 28.01 -8.98 17.34
CA LEU A 63 28.72 -10.17 17.82
C LEU A 63 29.86 -9.83 18.79
N ASP A 64 30.11 -8.56 19.03
CA ASP A 64 31.28 -8.07 19.79
C ASP A 64 31.14 -8.28 21.32
N GLY A 65 29.90 -8.55 21.81
CA GLY A 65 29.60 -8.72 23.22
C GLY A 65 29.73 -10.14 23.77
N ASN A 66 30.08 -11.12 22.95
CA ASN A 66 30.09 -12.53 23.34
C ASN A 66 31.26 -12.87 24.30
N GLU A 67 30.94 -13.16 25.56
CA GLU A 67 31.92 -13.58 26.63
C GLU A 67 32.23 -15.08 26.61
N GLY A 68 31.66 -15.85 25.69
CA GLY A 68 31.83 -17.31 25.67
C GLY A 68 32.56 -17.81 24.43
N ARG A 69 32.22 -19.01 24.02
CA ARG A 69 32.76 -19.68 22.84
C ARG A 69 32.45 -18.90 21.57
N VAL A 70 33.40 -18.88 20.62
CA VAL A 70 33.15 -18.29 19.28
C VAL A 70 32.03 -19.05 18.57
N ILE A 71 31.08 -18.34 18.03
CA ILE A 71 29.94 -18.88 17.27
C ILE A 71 30.22 -18.81 15.77
N SER A 72 29.89 -19.87 15.03
CA SER A 72 30.02 -19.88 13.57
C SER A 72 28.83 -19.21 12.89
N GLU A 73 29.02 -18.69 11.69
CA GLU A 73 27.96 -18.10 10.88
C GLU A 73 26.79 -19.06 10.63
N GLU A 74 27.08 -20.33 10.41
CA GLU A 74 26.07 -21.37 10.25
C GLU A 74 25.17 -21.47 11.50
N LYS A 75 25.76 -21.46 12.70
CA LYS A 75 25.03 -21.52 13.97
C LYS A 75 24.22 -20.23 14.23
N ILE A 76 24.71 -19.07 13.81
CA ILE A 76 23.96 -17.83 13.86
C ILE A 76 22.71 -17.93 12.98
N ASN A 77 22.84 -18.50 11.78
CA ASN A 77 21.71 -18.68 10.86
C ASN A 77 20.66 -19.66 11.42
N GLU A 78 21.07 -20.79 11.99
CA GLU A 78 20.16 -21.73 12.67
C GLU A 78 19.45 -21.05 13.84
N LEU A 79 20.17 -20.37 14.69
CA LEU A 79 19.64 -19.62 15.83
C LEU A 79 18.62 -18.56 15.40
N GLN A 80 18.95 -17.83 14.34
CA GLN A 80 18.05 -16.79 13.79
C GLN A 80 16.72 -17.38 13.34
N ILE A 81 16.75 -18.50 12.62
CA ILE A 81 15.54 -19.16 12.13
C ILE A 81 14.67 -19.57 13.32
N ASP A 82 15.23 -20.30 14.29
CA ASP A 82 14.48 -20.78 15.46
C ASP A 82 13.95 -19.62 16.31
N TYR A 83 14.72 -18.55 16.45
CA TYR A 83 14.32 -17.37 17.21
C TYR A 83 13.13 -16.63 16.55
N ILE A 84 13.19 -16.44 15.22
CA ILE A 84 12.10 -15.81 14.46
C ILE A 84 10.84 -16.70 14.53
N ASP A 85 11.00 -17.99 14.34
CA ASP A 85 9.89 -18.93 14.41
C ASP A 85 9.27 -18.98 15.81
N ALA A 86 10.07 -18.85 16.88
CA ALA A 86 9.56 -18.72 18.23
C ALA A 86 8.66 -17.48 18.41
N TRP A 87 9.05 -16.32 17.87
CA TRP A 87 8.21 -15.14 17.86
C TRP A 87 6.92 -15.37 17.08
N TYR A 88 7.02 -15.93 15.88
CA TYR A 88 5.88 -16.20 15.02
C TYR A 88 4.85 -17.11 15.68
N VAL A 89 5.27 -18.29 16.19
CA VAL A 89 4.32 -19.23 16.79
C VAL A 89 3.66 -18.67 18.05
N LYS A 90 4.37 -17.85 18.85
CA LYS A 90 3.81 -17.15 20.00
C LYS A 90 2.73 -16.14 19.56
N GLN A 91 3.01 -15.32 18.55
CA GLN A 91 2.05 -14.33 18.02
C GLN A 91 0.82 -15.03 17.46
N MET A 92 1.01 -16.08 16.65
CA MET A 92 -0.11 -16.90 16.13
C MET A 92 -0.90 -17.58 17.24
N GLY A 93 -0.22 -18.07 18.28
CA GLY A 93 -0.87 -18.65 19.45
C GLY A 93 -1.80 -17.67 20.17
N TYR A 94 -1.39 -16.42 20.32
CA TYR A 94 -2.20 -15.37 20.96
C TYR A 94 -3.31 -14.83 20.04
N LYS A 95 -3.08 -14.80 18.72
CA LYS A 95 -4.09 -14.40 17.73
C LYS A 95 -5.22 -15.42 17.63
N ASN A 96 -4.89 -16.71 17.56
CA ASN A 96 -5.84 -17.78 17.31
C ASN A 96 -6.32 -18.50 18.59
N ASN A 97 -5.76 -18.15 19.76
CA ASN A 97 -5.93 -18.91 21.00
C ASN A 97 -5.62 -20.40 20.82
N ALA A 98 -4.53 -20.72 20.08
CA ALA A 98 -4.07 -22.06 19.71
C ALA A 98 -2.66 -22.33 20.24
N GLN A 99 -2.31 -23.60 20.45
CA GLN A 99 -1.03 -24.01 21.03
C GLN A 99 -0.07 -24.60 20.00
N ASP A 100 -0.43 -24.56 18.71
CA ASP A 100 0.30 -25.19 17.62
C ASP A 100 1.70 -24.58 17.46
N GLY A 101 2.70 -25.43 17.26
CA GLY A 101 4.10 -25.05 17.01
C GLY A 101 4.88 -24.58 18.26
N ILE A 102 4.22 -24.15 19.34
CA ILE A 102 4.90 -23.57 20.51
C ILE A 102 5.86 -24.57 21.17
N LYS A 103 5.52 -25.86 21.18
CA LYS A 103 6.35 -26.92 21.77
C LYS A 103 7.72 -27.07 21.10
N ASP A 104 7.84 -26.65 19.85
CA ASP A 104 9.05 -26.83 19.05
C ASP A 104 10.12 -25.77 19.36
N TYR A 105 9.67 -24.56 19.77
CA TYR A 105 10.53 -23.39 19.98
C TYR A 105 10.59 -22.89 21.43
N TYR A 106 9.89 -23.55 22.37
CA TYR A 106 9.88 -23.18 23.80
C TYR A 106 10.13 -24.40 24.68
N THR A 107 11.01 -24.26 25.68
CA THR A 107 11.27 -25.32 26.67
C THR A 107 10.00 -25.62 27.50
N LYS A 108 10.02 -26.78 28.21
CA LYS A 108 8.87 -27.27 29.00
C LYS A 108 8.26 -26.22 29.92
N ASN A 109 9.09 -25.42 30.60
CA ASN A 109 8.61 -24.41 31.54
C ASN A 109 8.11 -23.16 30.82
N ALA A 110 8.82 -22.69 29.78
CA ALA A 110 8.43 -21.51 29.00
C ALA A 110 7.09 -21.74 28.27
N LYS A 111 6.91 -22.89 27.62
CA LYS A 111 5.63 -23.21 26.96
C LYS A 111 4.43 -23.28 27.92
N LYS A 112 4.65 -23.78 29.17
CA LYS A 112 3.57 -23.79 30.18
C LYS A 112 3.04 -22.40 30.46
N ASN A 113 3.91 -21.41 30.56
CA ASN A 113 3.50 -20.03 30.78
C ASN A 113 2.71 -19.49 29.58
N ILE A 114 3.17 -19.75 28.35
CA ILE A 114 2.44 -19.34 27.13
C ILE A 114 1.07 -20.01 27.05
N PHE A 115 0.97 -21.31 27.36
CA PHE A 115 -0.30 -22.04 27.38
C PHE A 115 -1.28 -21.49 28.43
N ASN A 116 -0.77 -21.10 29.60
CA ASN A 116 -1.60 -20.45 30.61
C ASN A 116 -2.20 -19.12 30.10
N ILE A 117 -1.38 -18.31 29.40
CA ILE A 117 -1.85 -17.05 28.78
C ILE A 117 -2.88 -17.34 27.69
N ILE A 118 -2.62 -18.30 26.79
CA ILE A 118 -3.57 -18.68 25.73
C ILE A 118 -4.89 -19.15 26.33
N ASN A 119 -4.87 -20.01 27.35
CA ASN A 119 -6.08 -20.50 28.02
C ASN A 119 -6.84 -19.36 28.72
N TYR A 120 -6.12 -18.44 29.36
CA TYR A 120 -6.74 -17.23 29.95
C TYR A 120 -7.41 -16.37 28.87
N ASN A 121 -6.71 -16.10 27.78
CA ASN A 121 -7.23 -15.32 26.66
C ASN A 121 -8.47 -15.96 26.07
N LYS A 122 -8.44 -17.28 25.82
CA LYS A 122 -9.58 -18.04 25.31
C LYS A 122 -10.80 -17.91 26.24
N ASN A 123 -10.60 -18.09 27.55
CA ASN A 123 -11.68 -17.99 28.55
C ASN A 123 -12.25 -16.58 28.65
N LYS A 124 -11.44 -15.54 28.42
CA LYS A 124 -11.86 -14.14 28.47
C LYS A 124 -12.26 -13.58 27.10
N LYS A 125 -12.27 -14.43 26.06
CA LYS A 125 -12.51 -14.05 24.65
C LYS A 125 -11.61 -12.89 24.21
N ILE A 126 -10.34 -12.95 24.61
CA ILE A 126 -9.30 -12.02 24.20
C ILE A 126 -8.53 -12.62 23.03
N THR A 127 -8.23 -11.82 22.02
CA THR A 127 -7.28 -12.13 20.96
C THR A 127 -6.26 -10.99 20.85
N VAL A 128 -5.02 -11.34 20.49
CA VAL A 128 -3.93 -10.38 20.32
C VAL A 128 -3.38 -10.52 18.92
N ASP A 129 -3.55 -9.49 18.11
CA ASP A 129 -2.94 -9.39 16.79
C ASP A 129 -1.69 -8.53 16.90
N ALA A 130 -0.51 -9.14 16.74
CA ALA A 130 0.76 -8.50 17.01
C ALA A 130 1.82 -8.87 15.98
N THR A 131 2.81 -7.99 15.83
CA THR A 131 4.02 -8.23 15.03
C THR A 131 5.21 -7.52 15.65
N SER A 132 6.42 -8.01 15.34
CA SER A 132 7.68 -7.31 15.58
C SER A 132 8.41 -7.16 14.26
N LEU A 133 8.91 -5.96 13.95
CA LEU A 133 9.44 -5.63 12.63
C LEU A 133 10.97 -5.62 12.57
N ILE A 134 11.61 -5.22 13.67
CA ILE A 134 13.06 -5.09 13.76
C ILE A 134 13.53 -5.74 15.05
N HIS A 135 14.54 -6.56 14.95
CA HIS A 135 15.27 -7.17 16.06
C HIS A 135 16.75 -6.82 15.94
N ASN A 136 17.36 -6.37 17.02
CA ASN A 136 18.78 -6.06 17.08
C ASN A 136 19.42 -6.98 18.11
N LEU A 137 19.89 -8.13 17.63
CA LEU A 137 20.38 -9.24 18.44
C LEU A 137 21.86 -9.06 18.77
N ASP A 138 22.17 -9.13 20.04
CA ASP A 138 23.52 -9.15 20.58
C ASP A 138 23.72 -10.45 21.37
N ILE A 139 24.82 -11.18 21.10
CA ILE A 139 25.15 -12.40 21.83
C ILE A 139 25.98 -12.00 23.04
N GLU A 140 25.37 -12.06 24.24
CA GLU A 140 26.09 -11.82 25.50
C GLU A 140 26.96 -13.01 25.93
N PHE A 141 26.47 -14.21 25.67
CA PHE A 141 27.19 -15.43 26.09
C PHE A 141 26.82 -16.65 25.23
N TYR A 142 27.83 -17.44 24.86
CA TYR A 142 27.67 -18.76 24.26
C TYR A 142 28.48 -19.80 25.04
N SER A 143 27.82 -20.84 25.60
CA SER A 143 28.47 -21.84 26.46
C SER A 143 29.51 -22.68 25.73
N GLU A 144 30.49 -23.21 26.47
CA GLU A 144 31.57 -24.02 25.91
C GLU A 144 31.07 -25.32 25.27
N ASP A 145 30.03 -25.93 25.85
CA ASP A 145 29.38 -27.14 25.32
C ASP A 145 28.48 -26.85 24.11
N GLY A 146 28.25 -25.58 23.79
CA GLY A 146 27.45 -25.16 22.64
C GLY A 146 25.94 -25.37 22.80
N GLN A 147 25.44 -25.55 24.03
CA GLN A 147 24.03 -25.85 24.28
C GLN A 147 23.22 -24.70 24.89
N LEU A 148 23.87 -23.61 25.29
CA LEU A 148 23.20 -22.43 25.88
C LEU A 148 23.68 -21.14 25.23
N ILE A 149 22.71 -20.28 24.87
CA ILE A 149 22.99 -18.93 24.39
C ILE A 149 22.18 -17.93 25.22
N VAL A 150 22.83 -16.81 25.57
CA VAL A 150 22.17 -15.62 26.12
C VAL A 150 22.21 -14.53 25.06
N LEU A 151 21.04 -14.07 24.68
CA LEU A 151 20.84 -12.95 23.74
C LEU A 151 20.28 -11.76 24.46
N LYS A 152 20.70 -10.59 24.01
CA LYS A 152 19.98 -9.34 24.22
C LYS A 152 19.40 -8.90 22.88
N ASP A 153 18.09 -8.62 22.86
CA ASP A 153 17.38 -8.09 21.69
C ASP A 153 16.99 -6.64 21.98
N ASN A 154 17.73 -5.71 21.39
CA ASN A 154 17.65 -4.31 21.70
C ASN A 154 16.70 -3.59 20.75
N ASN A 155 15.88 -2.69 21.30
CA ASN A 155 15.02 -1.80 20.50
C ASN A 155 14.13 -2.56 19.49
N VAL A 156 13.50 -3.64 19.94
CA VAL A 156 12.53 -4.39 19.15
C VAL A 156 11.35 -3.48 18.85
N LEU A 157 11.09 -3.24 17.59
CA LEU A 157 9.94 -2.44 17.16
C LEU A 157 8.70 -3.33 17.07
N GLU A 158 7.81 -3.16 18.04
CA GLU A 158 6.61 -3.98 18.21
C GLU A 158 5.32 -3.18 17.94
N TYR A 159 4.34 -3.85 17.37
CA TYR A 159 2.98 -3.37 17.25
C TYR A 159 2.00 -4.44 17.71
N LYS A 160 0.93 -4.05 18.41
CA LYS A 160 -0.12 -4.96 18.84
C LYS A 160 -1.48 -4.30 18.95
N LYS A 161 -2.51 -5.09 18.63
CA LYS A 161 -3.93 -4.84 18.87
C LYS A 161 -4.47 -5.91 19.81
N ILE A 162 -5.19 -5.49 20.83
CA ILE A 162 -5.85 -6.41 21.78
C ILE A 162 -7.35 -6.24 21.60
N PHE A 163 -8.03 -7.35 21.32
CA PHE A 163 -9.48 -7.42 21.16
C PHE A 163 -10.09 -8.21 22.31
N ARG A 164 -11.31 -7.84 22.70
CA ARG A 164 -12.16 -8.64 23.58
C ARG A 164 -13.57 -8.73 22.98
N ASN A 165 -14.11 -9.94 22.80
CA ASN A 165 -15.35 -10.17 22.06
C ASN A 165 -15.34 -9.44 20.70
N GLU A 166 -14.24 -9.55 19.95
CA GLU A 166 -14.01 -8.93 18.64
C GLU A 166 -13.97 -7.39 18.63
N LYS A 167 -14.14 -6.74 19.78
CA LYS A 167 -13.99 -5.28 19.91
C LYS A 167 -12.55 -4.92 20.27
N LEU A 168 -11.97 -3.96 19.56
CA LEU A 168 -10.66 -3.39 19.89
C LEU A 168 -10.71 -2.75 21.28
N ILE A 169 -9.80 -3.18 22.16
CA ILE A 169 -9.65 -2.65 23.53
C ILE A 169 -8.50 -1.65 23.57
N THR A 170 -7.38 -2.01 22.95
CA THR A 170 -6.20 -1.16 22.94
C THR A 170 -5.31 -1.50 21.74
N GLU A 171 -4.57 -0.48 21.34
CA GLU A 171 -3.56 -0.54 20.29
C GLU A 171 -2.29 0.13 20.83
N SER A 172 -1.13 -0.44 20.56
CA SER A 172 0.14 0.13 20.99
C SER A 172 1.26 -0.14 20.00
N SER A 173 2.12 0.88 19.83
CA SER A 173 3.43 0.80 19.20
C SER A 173 4.48 1.00 20.28
N GLU A 174 5.40 0.05 20.41
CA GLU A 174 6.39 0.03 21.49
C GLU A 174 7.77 -0.26 20.92
N VAL A 175 8.80 0.30 21.54
CA VAL A 175 10.19 -0.10 21.37
C VAL A 175 10.62 -0.80 22.65
N SER A 176 10.95 -2.07 22.57
CA SER A 176 11.21 -2.88 23.75
C SER A 176 12.56 -3.58 23.66
N SER A 177 13.21 -3.78 24.80
CA SER A 177 14.41 -4.60 24.89
C SER A 177 14.15 -5.86 25.70
N TYR A 178 14.74 -6.96 25.26
CA TYR A 178 14.56 -8.27 25.88
C TYR A 178 15.90 -8.90 26.19
N ARG A 179 15.97 -9.62 27.31
CA ARG A 179 17.02 -10.60 27.57
C ARG A 179 16.47 -12.00 27.43
N ILE A 180 17.13 -12.82 26.63
CA ILE A 180 16.63 -14.12 26.20
C ILE A 180 17.67 -15.19 26.52
N ILE A 181 17.25 -16.31 27.11
CA ILE A 181 18.05 -17.52 27.27
C ILE A 181 17.47 -18.59 26.37
N LEU A 182 18.30 -19.15 25.49
CA LEU A 182 17.94 -20.27 24.63
C LEU A 182 18.77 -21.52 25.02
N LEU A 183 18.15 -22.68 24.89
CA LEU A 183 18.78 -23.99 25.04
C LEU A 183 18.62 -24.76 23.74
N LEU A 184 19.69 -25.44 23.33
CA LEU A 184 19.67 -26.39 22.22
C LEU A 184 19.10 -27.73 22.73
N GLU A 185 17.85 -28.02 22.38
CA GLU A 185 17.15 -29.26 22.75
C GLU A 185 16.56 -29.92 21.49
N ASP A 186 16.85 -31.19 21.27
CA ASP A 186 16.36 -31.98 20.12
C ASP A 186 16.66 -31.34 18.75
N GLY A 187 17.77 -30.62 18.64
CA GLY A 187 18.20 -29.95 17.42
C GLY A 187 17.60 -28.55 17.19
N PHE A 188 16.78 -28.04 18.12
CA PHE A 188 16.16 -26.71 18.06
C PHE A 188 16.68 -25.80 19.17
N TRP A 189 16.88 -24.50 18.83
CA TRP A 189 17.12 -23.45 19.82
C TRP A 189 15.81 -23.05 20.46
N ARG A 190 15.53 -23.57 21.66
CA ARG A 190 14.29 -23.30 22.39
C ARG A 190 14.45 -22.17 23.38
N ILE A 191 13.53 -21.21 23.38
CA ILE A 191 13.48 -20.16 24.38
C ILE A 191 13.12 -20.74 25.74
N ARG A 192 14.03 -20.56 26.72
CA ARG A 192 13.83 -20.90 28.13
C ARG A 192 13.29 -19.71 28.92
N HIS A 193 13.87 -18.55 28.73
CA HIS A 193 13.44 -17.30 29.32
C HIS A 193 13.44 -16.20 28.27
N MET A 194 12.44 -15.33 28.34
CA MET A 194 12.35 -14.10 27.57
C MET A 194 11.80 -13.05 28.51
N VAL A 195 12.65 -12.15 28.99
CA VAL A 195 12.31 -11.11 29.96
C VAL A 195 12.36 -9.77 29.25
N LYS A 196 11.27 -9.03 29.34
CA LYS A 196 11.19 -7.66 28.86
C LYS A 196 11.82 -6.73 29.87
N GLU A 197 12.88 -6.02 29.50
CA GLU A 197 13.66 -5.17 30.39
C GLU A 197 13.23 -3.69 30.32
N VAL A 198 13.09 -3.19 29.10
CA VAL A 198 12.73 -1.79 28.84
C VAL A 198 11.59 -1.71 27.83
N THR A 199 10.71 -0.76 28.02
CA THR A 199 9.66 -0.43 27.04
C THR A 199 9.49 1.06 26.95
N GLU A 200 9.62 1.60 25.75
CA GLU A 200 9.37 2.99 25.43
C GLU A 200 8.26 3.08 24.39
N LYS A 201 7.46 4.15 24.45
CA LYS A 201 6.55 4.43 23.35
C LYS A 201 7.37 4.89 22.16
N PHE A 202 7.00 4.39 20.98
CA PHE A 202 7.60 4.90 19.76
C PHE A 202 7.26 6.39 19.62
N THR A 203 8.28 7.24 19.60
CA THR A 203 8.13 8.69 19.36
C THR A 203 8.61 8.99 17.95
N ASP A 204 7.71 9.53 17.13
CA ASP A 204 8.06 9.99 15.78
C ASP A 204 9.01 11.20 15.91
N THR A 205 10.23 11.03 15.43
CA THR A 205 11.15 12.15 15.23
C THR A 205 10.80 12.82 13.91
N SER A 206 9.89 13.80 13.96
CA SER A 206 9.51 14.57 12.78
C SER A 206 10.72 15.22 12.12
N ILE A 207 10.94 14.88 10.88
CA ILE A 207 12.00 15.48 10.06
C ILE A 207 11.49 16.83 9.57
N LYS A 208 12.23 17.88 9.92
CA LYS A 208 12.06 19.18 9.29
C LYS A 208 12.82 19.16 7.96
N THR A 209 12.21 18.69 6.91
CA THR A 209 12.83 18.80 5.60
C THR A 209 12.19 19.97 4.86
N PRO A 210 12.93 21.04 4.59
CA PRO A 210 12.46 22.13 3.73
C PRO A 210 12.67 21.77 2.25
N ILE A 211 11.96 20.76 1.74
CA ILE A 211 11.87 20.60 0.30
C ILE A 211 10.72 21.47 -0.15
N ALA A 212 11.04 22.44 -1.01
CA ALA A 212 10.04 23.31 -1.59
C ALA A 212 9.17 22.51 -2.57
N PHE A 213 7.98 22.12 -2.13
CA PHE A 213 6.92 21.58 -2.98
C PHE A 213 6.16 22.72 -3.71
N THR A 214 6.89 23.78 -4.06
CA THR A 214 6.37 24.89 -4.83
C THR A 214 6.66 24.69 -6.31
N ASN A 215 5.76 25.15 -7.17
CA ASN A 215 5.92 25.13 -8.63
C ASN A 215 6.04 23.73 -9.27
N ILE A 216 5.45 22.71 -8.66
CA ILE A 216 5.36 21.39 -9.28
C ILE A 216 4.24 21.40 -10.31
N LYS A 217 4.62 21.12 -11.55
CA LYS A 217 3.75 20.90 -12.70
C LYS A 217 4.04 19.50 -13.21
N GLY A 218 3.17 18.54 -12.89
CA GLY A 218 3.47 17.14 -13.12
C GLY A 218 2.35 16.35 -13.76
N ILE A 219 2.63 15.08 -13.97
CA ILE A 219 1.69 14.13 -14.57
C ILE A 219 1.88 12.73 -13.98
N ASN A 220 0.78 12.02 -13.80
CA ASN A 220 0.79 10.60 -13.50
C ASN A 220 1.06 9.80 -14.78
N TYR A 221 1.99 8.87 -14.72
CA TYR A 221 2.53 8.28 -15.94
C TYR A 221 2.53 6.76 -15.94
N TYR A 222 2.00 6.22 -17.03
CA TYR A 222 2.26 4.89 -17.57
C TYR A 222 2.52 4.98 -19.08
N PRO A 223 3.43 4.13 -19.62
CA PRO A 223 3.56 4.01 -21.08
C PRO A 223 2.25 3.53 -21.71
N GLN A 224 1.92 4.06 -22.87
CA GLN A 224 0.66 3.75 -23.54
C GLN A 224 0.45 2.24 -23.79
N ALA A 225 1.49 1.54 -24.26
CA ALA A 225 1.42 0.12 -24.60
C ALA A 225 1.39 -0.81 -23.38
N THR A 226 1.81 -0.33 -22.21
CA THR A 226 1.93 -1.11 -20.96
C THR A 226 1.29 -0.41 -19.77
N PRO A 227 0.02 0.05 -19.88
CA PRO A 227 -0.65 0.71 -18.77
C PRO A 227 -0.72 -0.24 -17.56
N TRP A 228 -0.42 0.29 -16.37
CA TRP A 228 -0.33 -0.45 -15.09
C TRP A 228 0.68 -1.61 -15.06
N ASN A 229 1.46 -1.82 -16.13
CA ASN A 229 2.47 -2.88 -16.21
C ASN A 229 3.79 -2.39 -16.85
N MET A 230 4.20 -1.17 -16.51
CA MET A 230 5.39 -0.53 -17.06
C MET A 230 6.64 -1.40 -16.94
N TYR A 231 6.83 -2.09 -15.80
CA TYR A 231 8.01 -2.93 -15.54
C TYR A 231 7.85 -4.39 -15.98
N GLY A 232 6.83 -4.71 -16.79
CA GLY A 232 6.53 -6.05 -17.27
C GLY A 232 7.51 -6.58 -18.34
N LYS A 233 7.06 -7.59 -19.07
CA LYS A 233 7.87 -8.21 -20.16
C LYS A 233 8.13 -7.24 -21.31
N ASN A 234 7.18 -6.34 -21.57
CA ASN A 234 7.24 -5.36 -22.66
C ASN A 234 7.82 -4.01 -22.17
N PHE A 235 8.70 -4.04 -21.17
CA PHE A 235 9.42 -2.85 -20.72
C PHE A 235 10.31 -2.32 -21.86
N ASP A 236 10.12 -1.07 -22.24
CA ASP A 236 10.90 -0.41 -23.27
C ASP A 236 11.35 0.98 -22.76
N ILE A 237 12.64 1.13 -22.48
CA ILE A 237 13.19 2.39 -21.98
C ILE A 237 13.19 3.48 -23.05
N GLN A 238 13.29 3.15 -24.33
CA GLN A 238 13.33 4.15 -25.41
C GLN A 238 11.98 4.85 -25.55
N ILE A 239 10.88 4.11 -25.37
CA ILE A 239 9.53 4.69 -25.32
C ILE A 239 9.44 5.65 -24.14
N ILE A 240 9.90 5.23 -22.96
CA ILE A 240 9.85 6.04 -21.72
C ILE A 240 10.70 7.31 -21.86
N GLU A 241 11.89 7.22 -22.44
CA GLU A 241 12.78 8.38 -22.69
C GLU A 241 12.11 9.39 -23.64
N LYS A 242 11.45 8.92 -24.69
CA LYS A 242 10.69 9.75 -25.63
C LYS A 242 9.51 10.43 -24.95
N ASP A 243 8.76 9.69 -24.11
CA ASP A 243 7.63 10.23 -23.38
C ASP A 243 8.06 11.30 -22.38
N PHE A 244 9.18 11.09 -21.68
CA PHE A 244 9.76 12.09 -20.76
C PHE A 244 10.25 13.33 -21.47
N GLN A 245 10.78 13.19 -22.69
CA GLN A 245 11.11 14.33 -23.54
C GLN A 245 9.86 15.14 -23.90
N ILE A 246 8.77 14.47 -24.32
CA ILE A 246 7.47 15.12 -24.61
C ILE A 246 6.98 15.90 -23.39
N MET A 247 7.04 15.30 -22.20
CA MET A 247 6.62 15.96 -20.95
C MET A 247 7.48 17.19 -20.65
N LYS A 248 8.79 17.08 -20.81
CA LYS A 248 9.72 18.19 -20.59
C LYS A 248 9.47 19.35 -21.57
N GLU A 249 9.31 19.04 -22.85
CA GLU A 249 8.99 20.02 -23.89
C GLU A 249 7.63 20.69 -23.67
N ALA A 250 6.70 19.98 -23.05
CA ALA A 250 5.41 20.50 -22.63
C ALA A 250 5.47 21.37 -21.35
N GLY A 251 6.64 21.60 -20.76
CA GLY A 251 6.83 22.43 -19.57
C GLY A 251 6.56 21.71 -18.23
N LEU A 252 6.41 20.40 -18.23
CA LEU A 252 6.30 19.63 -17.00
C LEU A 252 7.69 19.47 -16.33
N ASN A 253 7.70 19.39 -15.01
CA ASN A 253 8.90 19.26 -14.20
C ASN A 253 8.87 18.08 -13.22
N ALA A 254 7.75 17.35 -13.14
CA ALA A 254 7.61 16.20 -12.27
C ALA A 254 6.72 15.11 -12.87
N ILE A 255 6.94 13.88 -12.44
CA ILE A 255 6.11 12.72 -12.77
C ILE A 255 5.78 11.94 -11.50
N ARG A 256 4.61 11.29 -11.50
CA ARG A 256 4.28 10.27 -10.50
C ARG A 256 4.22 8.91 -11.18
N ILE A 257 4.97 7.96 -10.64
CA ILE A 257 5.06 6.58 -11.14
C ILE A 257 4.81 5.60 -9.99
N PHE A 258 4.48 4.36 -10.35
CA PHE A 258 3.90 3.42 -9.41
C PHE A 258 4.70 2.11 -9.36
N VAL A 259 4.91 1.60 -8.15
CA VAL A 259 5.50 0.28 -7.89
C VAL A 259 4.39 -0.68 -7.48
N PRO A 260 3.96 -1.60 -8.36
CA PRO A 260 2.97 -2.61 -8.00
C PRO A 260 3.57 -3.60 -7.01
N TYR A 261 3.01 -3.69 -5.80
CA TYR A 261 3.55 -4.53 -4.71
C TYR A 261 3.75 -5.99 -5.12
N VAL A 262 2.72 -6.61 -5.71
CA VAL A 262 2.80 -7.99 -6.19
C VAL A 262 3.73 -8.12 -7.40
N GLY A 263 3.64 -7.16 -8.33
CA GLY A 263 4.44 -7.14 -9.56
C GLY A 263 5.95 -6.99 -9.32
N PHE A 264 6.35 -6.43 -8.19
CA PHE A 264 7.76 -6.30 -7.76
C PHE A 264 8.23 -7.48 -6.91
N GLY A 265 7.38 -8.47 -6.58
CA GLY A 265 7.76 -9.66 -5.82
C GLY A 265 7.53 -9.57 -4.32
N LYS A 266 6.69 -8.63 -3.87
CA LYS A 266 6.36 -8.42 -2.44
C LYS A 266 7.62 -8.16 -1.60
N ALA A 267 7.82 -8.92 -0.51
CA ALA A 267 9.00 -8.83 0.35
C ALA A 267 10.32 -9.17 -0.40
N ASN A 268 10.25 -10.09 -1.36
CA ASN A 268 11.38 -10.51 -2.18
C ASN A 268 11.42 -9.71 -3.48
N VAL A 269 11.73 -8.40 -3.34
CA VAL A 269 11.77 -7.49 -4.50
C VAL A 269 12.74 -8.01 -5.55
N GLN A 270 12.21 -8.23 -6.75
CA GLN A 270 12.95 -8.82 -7.88
C GLN A 270 14.03 -7.88 -8.40
N ALA A 271 15.24 -8.40 -8.60
CA ALA A 271 16.37 -7.59 -9.04
C ALA A 271 16.15 -6.96 -10.43
N ASP A 272 15.52 -7.66 -11.37
CA ASP A 272 15.20 -7.14 -12.70
C ASP A 272 14.26 -5.92 -12.65
N LYS A 273 13.31 -5.92 -11.69
CA LYS A 273 12.40 -4.79 -11.48
C LYS A 273 13.13 -3.56 -10.95
N LEU A 274 14.06 -3.77 -10.02
CA LEU A 274 14.91 -2.68 -9.51
C LEU A 274 15.80 -2.10 -10.61
N VAL A 275 16.34 -2.93 -11.51
CA VAL A 275 17.12 -2.45 -12.67
C VAL A 275 16.25 -1.65 -13.62
N LYS A 276 15.02 -2.08 -13.88
CA LYS A 276 14.08 -1.33 -14.73
C LYS A 276 13.69 0.00 -14.10
N LEU A 277 13.39 0.02 -12.79
CA LEU A 277 13.09 1.25 -12.07
C LEU A 277 14.28 2.21 -12.07
N GLN A 278 15.52 1.71 -11.89
CA GLN A 278 16.74 2.53 -12.02
C GLN A 278 16.78 3.24 -13.36
N LYS A 279 16.58 2.50 -14.47
CA LYS A 279 16.58 3.10 -15.83
C LYS A 279 15.53 4.19 -15.99
N VAL A 280 14.34 3.99 -15.42
CA VAL A 280 13.26 5.01 -15.44
C VAL A 280 13.67 6.26 -14.67
N LEU A 281 14.24 6.09 -13.47
CA LEU A 281 14.71 7.22 -12.66
C LEU A 281 15.89 7.96 -13.33
N ASP A 282 16.84 7.23 -13.91
CA ASP A 282 17.96 7.81 -14.68
C ASP A 282 17.44 8.62 -15.87
N SER A 283 16.43 8.12 -16.58
CA SER A 283 15.79 8.82 -17.69
C SER A 283 15.09 10.10 -17.22
N ALA A 284 14.38 10.04 -16.08
CA ALA A 284 13.75 11.22 -15.48
C ALA A 284 14.81 12.28 -15.11
N ALA A 285 15.91 11.86 -14.48
CA ALA A 285 17.02 12.76 -14.12
C ALA A 285 17.63 13.45 -15.35
N LYS A 286 17.89 12.71 -16.43
CA LYS A 286 18.39 13.27 -17.71
C LYS A 286 17.50 14.38 -18.28
N GLN A 287 16.19 14.29 -18.07
CA GLN A 287 15.22 15.30 -18.50
C GLN A 287 14.92 16.35 -17.42
N ASN A 288 15.63 16.33 -16.29
CA ASN A 288 15.36 17.18 -15.12
C ASN A 288 13.91 17.07 -14.63
N LEU A 289 13.31 15.87 -14.72
CA LEU A 289 12.00 15.56 -14.16
C LEU A 289 12.19 14.98 -12.75
N LYS A 290 11.46 15.52 -11.78
CA LYS A 290 11.39 14.97 -10.42
C LYS A 290 10.34 13.88 -10.35
N VAL A 291 10.53 12.92 -9.44
CA VAL A 291 9.69 11.73 -9.34
C VAL A 291 9.04 11.60 -7.96
N ILE A 292 7.72 11.58 -7.91
CA ILE A 292 6.98 11.04 -6.77
C ILE A 292 6.78 9.55 -7.04
N LEU A 293 7.35 8.71 -6.17
CA LEU A 293 7.31 7.26 -6.33
C LEU A 293 6.30 6.63 -5.38
N THR A 294 5.20 6.09 -5.92
CA THR A 294 4.19 5.34 -5.16
C THR A 294 4.70 3.93 -4.89
N LEU A 295 4.83 3.54 -3.60
CA LEU A 295 5.53 2.32 -3.18
C LEU A 295 4.65 1.08 -3.13
N PHE A 296 3.37 1.22 -2.80
CA PHE A 296 2.44 0.10 -2.57
C PHE A 296 1.22 0.17 -3.50
N ASP A 297 1.46 0.32 -4.81
CA ASP A 297 0.35 0.28 -5.75
C ASP A 297 -0.31 -1.11 -5.77
N PHE A 298 -1.65 -1.14 -5.83
CA PHE A 298 -2.49 -2.35 -5.73
C PHE A 298 -2.33 -3.17 -4.44
N TYR A 299 -1.71 -2.63 -3.40
CA TYR A 299 -1.72 -3.30 -2.10
C TYR A 299 -3.09 -3.12 -1.41
N GLY A 300 -3.59 -4.18 -0.79
CA GLY A 300 -4.90 -4.15 -0.11
C GLY A 300 -5.01 -5.15 1.04
N ASN A 301 -3.88 -5.69 1.52
CA ASN A 301 -3.85 -6.56 2.69
C ASN A 301 -3.17 -5.85 3.86
N TYR A 302 -3.97 -5.42 4.82
CA TYR A 302 -3.52 -4.61 5.97
C TYR A 302 -3.37 -5.45 7.25
N GLU A 303 -3.33 -6.78 7.16
CA GLU A 303 -3.16 -7.64 8.31
C GLU A 303 -1.79 -7.43 8.97
N VAL A 304 -1.80 -7.29 10.30
CA VAL A 304 -0.62 -6.96 11.11
C VAL A 304 0.55 -7.93 10.88
N LEU A 305 0.28 -9.22 10.68
CA LEU A 305 1.32 -10.23 10.42
C LEU A 305 2.06 -10.01 9.09
N ASP A 306 1.43 -9.38 8.11
CA ASP A 306 2.07 -9.11 6.82
C ASP A 306 2.94 -7.83 6.83
N TRP A 307 2.93 -7.06 7.91
CA TRP A 307 3.68 -5.81 7.99
C TRP A 307 5.18 -6.00 7.86
N THR A 308 5.71 -7.14 8.31
CA THR A 308 7.13 -7.48 8.10
C THR A 308 7.47 -7.61 6.61
N LEU A 309 6.56 -8.17 5.81
CA LEU A 309 6.73 -8.29 4.36
C LEU A 309 6.69 -6.92 3.68
N ASN A 310 5.79 -6.05 4.13
CA ASN A 310 5.69 -4.68 3.62
C ASN A 310 6.93 -3.86 4.00
N HIS A 311 7.44 -4.03 5.22
CA HIS A 311 8.72 -3.44 5.63
C HIS A 311 9.85 -3.83 4.67
N ARG A 312 10.00 -5.13 4.38
CA ARG A 312 11.04 -5.60 3.44
C ARG A 312 10.90 -5.02 2.05
N HIS A 313 9.66 -4.89 1.55
CA HIS A 313 9.38 -4.25 0.27
C HIS A 313 9.85 -2.79 0.26
N ALA A 314 9.37 -2.00 1.22
CA ALA A 314 9.73 -0.60 1.34
C ALA A 314 11.25 -0.42 1.53
N GLU A 315 11.85 -1.17 2.46
CA GLU A 315 13.28 -1.13 2.74
C GLU A 315 14.10 -1.34 1.48
N LYS A 316 13.80 -2.39 0.71
CA LYS A 316 14.60 -2.74 -0.47
C LYS A 316 14.57 -1.66 -1.55
N ILE A 317 13.43 -1.00 -1.71
CA ILE A 317 13.25 0.05 -2.73
C ILE A 317 13.83 1.37 -2.22
N VAL A 318 13.44 1.78 -1.02
CA VAL A 318 13.87 3.08 -0.47
C VAL A 318 15.37 3.11 -0.25
N GLU A 319 15.98 2.07 0.36
CA GLU A 319 17.43 1.99 0.55
C GLU A 319 18.19 2.12 -0.78
N LYS A 320 17.69 1.48 -1.83
CA LYS A 320 18.35 1.54 -3.15
C LYS A 320 18.30 2.92 -3.77
N PHE A 321 17.18 3.65 -3.61
CA PHE A 321 16.92 4.87 -4.38
C PHE A 321 16.92 6.15 -3.56
N LYS A 322 17.09 6.11 -2.23
CA LYS A 322 17.06 7.31 -1.35
C LYS A 322 18.13 8.37 -1.68
N ASN A 323 19.15 8.03 -2.44
CA ASN A 323 20.18 8.97 -2.91
C ASN A 323 20.04 9.33 -4.39
N HIS A 324 18.97 8.86 -5.05
CA HIS A 324 18.80 9.14 -6.48
C HIS A 324 18.25 10.55 -6.69
N GLU A 325 18.91 11.34 -7.53
CA GLU A 325 18.63 12.77 -7.72
C GLU A 325 17.22 13.08 -8.28
N ALA A 326 16.60 12.12 -8.99
CA ALA A 326 15.26 12.30 -9.50
C ALA A 326 14.18 12.19 -8.40
N ILE A 327 14.44 11.48 -7.30
CA ILE A 327 13.42 11.29 -6.25
C ILE A 327 13.07 12.63 -5.61
N LEU A 328 11.80 12.95 -5.62
CA LEU A 328 11.21 14.13 -4.97
C LEU A 328 10.55 13.76 -3.65
N ALA A 329 9.76 12.69 -3.65
CA ALA A 329 9.01 12.22 -2.48
C ALA A 329 8.64 10.74 -2.60
N TRP A 330 8.40 10.12 -1.46
CA TRP A 330 7.80 8.79 -1.35
C TRP A 330 6.31 8.95 -1.13
N ASP A 331 5.51 8.41 -2.05
CA ASP A 331 4.08 8.25 -1.89
C ASP A 331 3.81 6.82 -1.41
N ILE A 332 3.17 6.66 -0.24
CA ILE A 332 3.03 5.32 0.34
C ILE A 332 2.13 4.46 -0.53
N LYS A 333 0.92 4.94 -0.82
CA LYS A 333 -0.09 4.16 -1.53
C LYS A 333 -1.09 5.06 -2.26
N ASN A 334 -1.51 4.61 -3.44
CA ASN A 334 -2.59 5.21 -4.20
C ASN A 334 -3.95 4.89 -3.56
N GLU A 335 -4.72 5.93 -3.24
CA GLU A 335 -6.12 5.90 -2.79
C GLU A 335 -6.46 4.86 -1.71
N PRO A 336 -5.73 4.86 -0.56
CA PRO A 336 -5.96 3.86 0.47
C PRO A 336 -7.33 3.96 1.14
N ASP A 337 -7.98 5.10 1.10
CA ASP A 337 -9.32 5.33 1.65
C ASP A 337 -10.42 4.56 0.89
N LEU A 338 -10.17 4.14 -0.34
CA LEU A 338 -11.08 3.24 -1.07
C LEU A 338 -11.14 1.82 -0.46
N ASP A 339 -10.18 1.47 0.37
CA ASP A 339 -10.13 0.19 1.07
C ASP A 339 -10.82 0.23 2.45
N PHE A 340 -11.30 1.40 2.93
CA PHE A 340 -11.88 1.55 4.28
C PHE A 340 -13.06 0.64 4.54
N ASP A 341 -13.99 0.56 3.61
CA ASP A 341 -15.20 -0.25 3.78
C ASP A 341 -14.91 -1.76 3.71
N SER A 342 -13.95 -2.16 2.88
CA SER A 342 -13.64 -3.57 2.64
C SER A 342 -12.61 -4.15 3.63
N ARG A 343 -11.77 -3.31 4.25
CA ARG A 343 -10.64 -3.71 5.10
C ARG A 343 -10.68 -3.17 6.53
N GLY A 344 -11.60 -2.24 6.78
CA GLY A 344 -11.69 -1.52 8.04
C GLY A 344 -10.76 -0.30 8.07
N LYS A 345 -11.35 0.87 8.28
CA LYS A 345 -10.64 2.15 8.28
C LYS A 345 -9.45 2.17 9.25
N GLU A 346 -9.65 1.65 10.45
CA GLU A 346 -8.63 1.61 11.51
C GLU A 346 -7.42 0.75 11.11
N ASN A 347 -7.64 -0.35 10.39
CA ASN A 347 -6.56 -1.21 9.91
C ASN A 347 -5.72 -0.52 8.84
N VAL A 348 -6.39 0.15 7.91
CA VAL A 348 -5.70 0.90 6.84
C VAL A 348 -4.88 2.05 7.43
N ILE A 349 -5.47 2.83 8.35
CA ILE A 349 -4.79 3.97 8.99
C ILE A 349 -3.59 3.50 9.82
N ALA A 350 -3.74 2.43 10.61
CA ALA A 350 -2.65 1.89 11.41
C ALA A 350 -1.48 1.41 10.54
N TRP A 351 -1.79 0.74 9.43
CA TRP A 351 -0.78 0.31 8.48
C TRP A 351 -0.05 1.51 7.83
N LEU A 352 -0.79 2.54 7.41
CA LEU A 352 -0.22 3.75 6.83
C LEU A 352 0.70 4.48 7.83
N ASP A 353 0.24 4.68 9.07
CA ASP A 353 1.05 5.30 10.13
C ASP A 353 2.36 4.54 10.34
N TYR A 354 2.27 3.21 10.33
CA TYR A 354 3.45 2.36 10.49
C TYR A 354 4.41 2.42 9.30
N MET A 355 3.90 2.45 8.07
CA MET A 355 4.74 2.60 6.86
C MET A 355 5.42 3.97 6.81
N ILE A 356 4.77 5.04 7.26
CA ILE A 356 5.40 6.36 7.44
C ILE A 356 6.63 6.23 8.34
N ILE A 357 6.46 5.63 9.52
CA ILE A 357 7.54 5.44 10.49
C ILE A 357 8.72 4.70 9.86
N ILE A 358 8.46 3.57 9.22
CA ILE A 358 9.49 2.74 8.59
C ILE A 358 10.24 3.52 7.53
N ILE A 359 9.53 4.17 6.61
CA ILE A 359 10.17 4.89 5.51
C ILE A 359 11.01 6.04 6.06
N LYS A 360 10.54 6.78 7.07
CA LYS A 360 11.31 7.83 7.74
C LYS A 360 12.57 7.33 8.45
N THR A 361 12.57 6.10 8.95
CA THR A 361 13.80 5.51 9.54
C THR A 361 14.84 5.18 8.49
N ILE A 362 14.41 4.82 7.28
CA ILE A 362 15.28 4.45 6.16
C ILE A 362 15.80 5.69 5.41
N ASP A 363 14.91 6.63 5.15
CA ASP A 363 15.20 7.86 4.43
C ASP A 363 14.74 9.09 5.22
N LYS A 364 15.71 9.82 5.76
CA LYS A 364 15.47 11.07 6.50
C LYS A 364 15.47 12.32 5.62
N LYS A 365 15.71 12.17 4.32
CA LYS A 365 15.90 13.29 3.39
C LYS A 365 14.65 13.62 2.59
N HIS A 366 13.97 12.60 2.05
CA HIS A 366 12.84 12.83 1.16
C HIS A 366 11.53 12.86 1.93
N PRO A 367 10.62 13.78 1.57
CA PRO A 367 9.31 13.88 2.19
C PRO A 367 8.42 12.68 1.83
N ILE A 368 7.47 12.42 2.73
CA ILE A 368 6.48 11.35 2.59
C ILE A 368 5.10 11.96 2.37
N THR A 369 4.35 11.33 1.49
CA THR A 369 2.94 11.66 1.21
C THR A 369 2.08 10.40 1.08
N ILE A 370 0.76 10.59 1.04
CA ILE A 370 -0.24 9.55 0.79
C ILE A 370 -1.21 10.11 -0.25
N GLY A 371 -1.38 9.42 -1.38
CA GLY A 371 -2.32 9.82 -2.43
C GLY A 371 -3.76 9.50 -2.07
N TRP A 372 -4.44 10.38 -1.32
CA TRP A 372 -5.84 10.20 -0.95
C TRP A 372 -6.79 10.45 -2.12
N SER A 373 -7.87 9.66 -2.22
CA SER A 373 -8.82 9.75 -3.35
C SER A 373 -9.65 11.03 -3.38
N ASN A 374 -9.68 11.81 -2.29
CA ASN A 374 -10.50 13.01 -2.17
C ASN A 374 -9.97 13.99 -1.10
N VAL A 375 -10.48 15.21 -1.13
CA VAL A 375 -10.12 16.30 -0.20
C VAL A 375 -10.39 15.96 1.27
N LYS A 376 -11.51 15.28 1.55
CA LYS A 376 -11.90 14.92 2.93
C LYS A 376 -10.91 13.97 3.58
N SER A 377 -10.46 12.96 2.85
CA SER A 377 -9.49 11.97 3.32
C SER A 377 -8.10 12.57 3.52
N ALA A 378 -7.74 13.64 2.80
CA ALA A 378 -6.44 14.29 2.88
C ALA A 378 -6.06 14.85 4.27
N THR A 379 -7.05 15.05 5.15
CA THR A 379 -6.80 15.46 6.55
C THR A 379 -6.36 14.31 7.45
N ILE A 380 -6.53 13.05 7.00
CA ILE A 380 -6.15 11.87 7.76
C ILE A 380 -4.62 11.75 7.75
N LEU A 381 -4.01 11.52 8.92
CA LEU A 381 -2.56 11.45 9.12
C LEU A 381 -1.79 12.72 8.66
N GLN A 382 -2.46 13.87 8.54
CA GLN A 382 -1.82 15.12 8.13
C GLN A 382 -0.65 15.54 9.04
N ASP A 383 -0.69 15.17 10.31
CA ASP A 383 0.37 15.41 11.28
C ASP A 383 1.60 14.51 11.09
N LYS A 384 1.43 13.37 10.44
CA LYS A 384 2.47 12.34 10.23
C LYS A 384 3.20 12.47 8.89
N VAL A 385 2.51 12.87 7.82
CA VAL A 385 3.11 13.09 6.51
C VAL A 385 3.80 14.44 6.42
N ASP A 386 4.73 14.58 5.48
CA ASP A 386 5.45 15.84 5.24
C ASP A 386 4.76 16.71 4.19
N VAL A 387 4.05 16.08 3.25
CA VAL A 387 3.25 16.72 2.20
C VAL A 387 1.84 16.13 2.23
N VAL A 388 0.83 16.99 2.20
CA VAL A 388 -0.57 16.58 2.08
C VAL A 388 -0.92 16.46 0.61
N SER A 389 -1.40 15.29 0.19
CA SER A 389 -1.81 15.03 -1.19
C SER A 389 -3.27 14.59 -1.26
N PHE A 390 -3.93 14.96 -2.33
CA PHE A 390 -5.28 14.51 -2.62
C PHE A 390 -5.49 14.38 -4.13
N HIS A 391 -6.50 13.60 -4.52
CA HIS A 391 -7.01 13.50 -5.89
C HIS A 391 -8.33 14.26 -5.99
N TYR A 392 -8.67 14.70 -7.19
CA TYR A 392 -9.92 15.43 -7.42
C TYR A 392 -10.56 15.04 -8.76
N TYR A 393 -11.74 14.45 -8.68
CA TYR A 393 -12.53 14.00 -9.84
C TYR A 393 -13.99 14.45 -9.75
N GLU A 394 -14.27 15.40 -8.86
CA GLU A 394 -15.60 15.96 -8.65
C GLU A 394 -15.84 17.22 -9.51
N ASP A 395 -16.89 17.99 -9.24
CA ASP A 395 -17.19 19.16 -10.05
C ASP A 395 -16.12 20.25 -9.89
N LEU A 396 -15.64 20.78 -11.01
CA LEU A 396 -14.64 21.83 -11.03
C LEU A 396 -15.12 23.11 -10.34
N ALA A 397 -16.43 23.37 -10.37
CA ALA A 397 -17.01 24.55 -9.72
C ALA A 397 -16.77 24.58 -8.20
N ASP A 398 -16.68 23.43 -7.57
CA ASP A 398 -16.50 23.30 -6.11
C ASP A 398 -15.02 23.24 -5.71
N PHE A 399 -14.10 23.01 -6.66
CA PHE A 399 -12.69 22.73 -6.40
C PHE A 399 -11.99 23.82 -5.58
N GLU A 400 -12.18 25.11 -5.95
CA GLU A 400 -11.48 26.21 -5.28
C GLU A 400 -11.92 26.33 -3.80
N GLU A 401 -13.23 26.22 -3.54
CA GLU A 401 -13.78 26.26 -2.18
C GLU A 401 -13.27 25.08 -1.33
N GLU A 402 -13.30 23.87 -1.89
CA GLU A 402 -12.81 22.66 -1.20
C GLU A 402 -11.31 22.73 -0.90
N TYR A 403 -10.51 23.22 -1.86
CA TYR A 403 -9.08 23.44 -1.63
C TYR A 403 -8.80 24.45 -0.53
N ILE A 404 -9.50 25.59 -0.51
CA ILE A 404 -9.37 26.61 0.53
C ILE A 404 -9.79 26.03 1.89
N SER A 405 -10.90 25.26 1.93
CA SER A 405 -11.33 24.56 3.14
C SER A 405 -10.28 23.57 3.63
N LEU A 406 -9.66 22.79 2.74
CA LEU A 406 -8.56 21.90 3.09
C LEU A 406 -7.37 22.68 3.67
N LYS A 407 -6.92 23.71 2.97
CA LYS A 407 -5.78 24.54 3.38
C LYS A 407 -5.96 25.12 4.79
N ASN A 408 -7.17 25.54 5.13
CA ASN A 408 -7.52 26.06 6.46
C ASN A 408 -7.49 24.97 7.57
N LYS A 409 -7.67 23.69 7.21
CA LYS A 409 -7.64 22.56 8.15
C LYS A 409 -6.23 21.98 8.33
N ILE A 410 -5.32 22.24 7.40
CA ILE A 410 -3.94 21.73 7.48
C ILE A 410 -3.13 22.53 8.48
N LYS A 411 -2.55 21.83 9.45
CA LYS A 411 -1.70 22.42 10.49
C LYS A 411 -0.28 22.65 9.98
N ASN A 412 0.40 23.61 10.63
CA ASN A 412 1.83 23.87 10.40
C ASN A 412 2.23 24.29 8.99
N ASN A 413 1.29 24.84 8.20
CA ASN A 413 1.53 25.30 6.83
C ASN A 413 2.23 24.25 5.94
N LYS A 414 1.90 22.97 6.11
CA LYS A 414 2.48 21.90 5.28
C LYS A 414 2.13 22.11 3.81
N PRO A 415 3.05 21.75 2.88
CA PRO A 415 2.76 21.78 1.47
C PRO A 415 1.54 20.89 1.13
N ILE A 416 0.70 21.38 0.21
CA ILE A 416 -0.46 20.64 -0.30
C ILE A 416 -0.26 20.49 -1.81
N ILE A 417 -0.47 19.29 -2.34
CA ILE A 417 -0.41 19.00 -3.77
C ILE A 417 -1.70 18.31 -4.26
N LEU A 418 -2.25 18.80 -5.36
CA LEU A 418 -3.26 18.09 -6.13
C LEU A 418 -2.54 16.99 -6.93
N GLN A 419 -2.49 15.77 -6.36
CA GLN A 419 -1.62 14.71 -6.85
C GLN A 419 -2.21 13.94 -8.04
N GLU A 420 -3.53 14.00 -8.22
CA GLU A 420 -4.20 13.42 -9.37
C GLU A 420 -5.51 14.14 -9.69
N PHE A 421 -5.70 14.51 -10.95
CA PHE A 421 -6.96 15.05 -11.45
C PHE A 421 -7.04 14.88 -12.95
N GLY A 422 -8.26 14.92 -13.48
CA GLY A 422 -8.47 14.87 -14.91
C GLY A 422 -9.92 14.60 -15.30
N VAL A 423 -10.22 14.76 -16.57
CA VAL A 423 -11.52 14.46 -17.12
C VAL A 423 -11.36 13.64 -18.40
N SER A 424 -12.23 12.65 -18.56
CA SER A 424 -12.27 11.84 -19.77
C SER A 424 -12.88 12.61 -20.95
N SER A 425 -12.30 12.46 -22.15
CA SER A 425 -12.90 12.97 -23.40
C SER A 425 -13.93 12.03 -24.02
N TYR A 426 -14.31 10.95 -23.31
CA TYR A 426 -15.21 9.94 -23.86
C TYR A 426 -16.67 10.42 -23.94
N GLY A 427 -17.23 10.51 -25.17
CA GLY A 427 -18.62 10.82 -25.46
C GLY A 427 -19.30 9.76 -26.32
N GLY A 428 -18.86 8.48 -26.23
CA GLY A 428 -19.39 7.38 -27.04
C GLY A 428 -20.68 6.76 -26.48
N PHE A 429 -21.07 5.62 -27.06
CA PHE A 429 -22.34 4.91 -26.80
C PHE A 429 -22.69 4.71 -25.32
N TRP A 430 -21.70 4.40 -24.46
CA TRP A 430 -21.91 4.13 -23.04
C TRP A 430 -22.05 5.35 -22.14
N ARG A 431 -21.73 6.54 -22.68
CA ARG A 431 -21.94 7.86 -22.07
C ARG A 431 -22.17 8.89 -23.17
N PRO A 432 -23.33 8.83 -23.87
CA PRO A 432 -23.59 9.73 -25.00
C PRO A 432 -23.61 11.18 -24.53
N PHE A 433 -22.92 12.05 -25.29
CA PHE A 433 -22.83 13.49 -25.04
C PHE A 433 -22.17 13.90 -23.70
N ALA A 434 -21.67 12.96 -22.91
CA ALA A 434 -21.07 13.27 -21.60
C ALA A 434 -19.82 14.13 -21.73
N SER A 435 -18.94 13.84 -22.70
CA SER A 435 -17.70 14.57 -22.91
C SER A 435 -17.27 14.59 -24.39
N SER A 436 -16.25 15.40 -24.69
CA SER A 436 -15.53 15.47 -25.95
C SER A 436 -14.11 15.97 -25.69
N GLU A 437 -13.25 15.99 -26.71
CA GLU A 437 -11.90 16.56 -26.59
C GLU A 437 -11.93 18.06 -26.30
N GLU A 438 -12.94 18.80 -26.83
CA GLU A 438 -13.15 20.22 -26.56
C GLU A 438 -13.60 20.45 -25.11
N LYS A 439 -14.54 19.63 -24.60
CA LYS A 439 -14.94 19.69 -23.18
C LYS A 439 -13.77 19.37 -22.26
N GLN A 440 -12.95 18.39 -22.61
CA GLN A 440 -11.73 18.08 -21.90
C GLN A 440 -10.76 19.27 -21.89
N ALA A 441 -10.57 19.93 -23.04
CA ALA A 441 -9.71 21.10 -23.15
C ALA A 441 -10.22 22.28 -22.32
N ASN A 442 -11.52 22.54 -22.31
CA ASN A 442 -12.12 23.59 -21.48
C ASN A 442 -11.94 23.31 -19.99
N TYR A 443 -12.15 22.06 -19.56
CA TYR A 443 -11.90 21.66 -18.17
C TYR A 443 -10.46 21.96 -17.74
N TYR A 444 -9.46 21.54 -18.55
CA TYR A 444 -8.07 21.79 -18.21
C TYR A 444 -7.73 23.29 -18.23
N LYS A 445 -8.30 24.07 -19.16
CA LYS A 445 -8.14 25.52 -19.18
C LYS A 445 -8.64 26.17 -17.89
N GLU A 446 -9.84 25.83 -17.45
CA GLU A 446 -10.45 26.38 -16.25
C GLU A 446 -9.69 25.92 -15.00
N MET A 447 -9.33 24.62 -14.91
CA MET A 447 -8.56 24.09 -13.81
C MET A 447 -7.18 24.79 -13.69
N GLN A 448 -6.45 24.97 -14.79
CA GLN A 448 -5.16 25.66 -14.78
C GLN A 448 -5.29 27.12 -14.30
N ASN A 449 -6.37 27.81 -14.62
CA ASN A 449 -6.62 29.14 -14.07
C ASN A 449 -6.73 29.12 -12.53
N VAL A 450 -7.45 28.13 -11.97
CA VAL A 450 -7.59 28.00 -10.51
C VAL A 450 -6.27 27.60 -9.87
N LEU A 451 -5.54 26.66 -10.47
CA LEU A 451 -4.23 26.19 -9.98
C LEU A 451 -3.23 27.35 -9.96
N ALA A 452 -3.14 28.15 -11.03
CA ALA A 452 -2.25 29.31 -11.11
C ALA A 452 -2.64 30.41 -10.12
N LYS A 453 -3.93 30.76 -10.02
CA LYS A 453 -4.46 31.76 -9.08
C LYS A 453 -4.07 31.46 -7.63
N ASN A 454 -4.13 30.19 -7.25
CA ASN A 454 -3.85 29.73 -5.87
C ASN A 454 -2.45 29.18 -5.68
N SER A 455 -1.59 29.17 -6.73
CA SER A 455 -0.24 28.59 -6.73
C SER A 455 -0.22 27.14 -6.24
N ILE A 456 -1.17 26.32 -6.74
CA ILE A 456 -1.33 24.94 -6.32
C ILE A 456 -0.39 24.03 -7.12
N PRO A 457 0.53 23.30 -6.48
CA PRO A 457 1.28 22.23 -7.12
C PRO A 457 0.35 21.13 -7.59
N PHE A 458 0.59 20.57 -8.78
CA PHE A 458 -0.34 19.61 -9.34
C PHE A 458 0.33 18.48 -10.16
N MET A 459 -0.41 17.38 -10.32
CA MET A 459 -0.10 16.27 -11.23
C MET A 459 -1.39 15.81 -11.91
N SER A 460 -1.48 15.97 -13.22
CA SER A 460 -2.65 15.54 -14.00
C SER A 460 -2.65 14.04 -14.29
N TRP A 461 -3.82 13.47 -14.55
CA TRP A 461 -4.02 12.12 -15.07
C TRP A 461 -4.51 12.22 -16.51
N THR A 462 -3.85 11.79 -17.57
CA THR A 462 -2.55 11.14 -17.72
C THR A 462 -2.02 11.49 -19.12
N LEU A 463 -0.81 11.06 -19.52
CA LEU A 463 -0.22 11.46 -20.80
C LEU A 463 -0.99 10.91 -22.02
N TYR A 464 -1.30 9.61 -22.04
CA TYR A 464 -1.89 8.92 -23.17
C TYR A 464 -3.32 8.43 -22.94
N ASP A 465 -4.12 8.40 -24.00
CA ASP A 465 -5.25 7.49 -24.07
C ASP A 465 -4.78 6.04 -24.14
N PHE A 466 -5.44 5.14 -23.42
CA PHE A 466 -5.07 3.73 -23.36
C PHE A 466 -5.95 2.86 -24.26
N ASP A 467 -5.37 1.88 -24.93
CA ASP A 467 -6.13 0.86 -25.66
C ASP A 467 -6.83 -0.11 -24.73
N LYS A 468 -6.14 -0.48 -23.65
CA LYS A 468 -6.63 -1.43 -22.64
C LYS A 468 -6.45 -0.84 -21.25
N VAL A 469 -7.42 -1.08 -20.40
CA VAL A 469 -7.36 -0.81 -18.97
C VAL A 469 -7.57 -2.12 -18.24
N PRO A 470 -6.72 -2.52 -17.30
CA PRO A 470 -6.89 -3.76 -16.55
C PRO A 470 -8.24 -3.78 -15.81
N GLN A 471 -8.87 -4.96 -15.73
CA GLN A 471 -10.15 -5.12 -15.03
C GLN A 471 -10.03 -4.79 -13.54
N GLU A 472 -8.87 -5.02 -12.99
CA GLU A 472 -8.52 -4.74 -11.61
C GLU A 472 -8.59 -3.24 -11.27
N VAL A 473 -8.46 -2.37 -12.28
CA VAL A 473 -8.50 -0.92 -12.10
C VAL A 473 -9.94 -0.39 -12.11
N VAL A 474 -10.75 -0.83 -13.08
CA VAL A 474 -12.07 -0.23 -13.35
C VAL A 474 -13.23 -1.22 -13.34
N GLY A 475 -12.95 -2.51 -13.13
CA GLY A 475 -13.94 -3.56 -13.29
C GLY A 475 -14.24 -3.89 -14.76
N ARG A 476 -15.41 -4.51 -14.99
CA ARG A 476 -15.85 -4.98 -16.30
C ARG A 476 -16.97 -4.14 -16.92
N ILE A 477 -17.44 -3.14 -16.20
CA ILE A 477 -18.60 -2.34 -16.60
C ILE A 477 -18.21 -1.37 -17.72
N PRO A 478 -18.84 -1.44 -18.91
CA PRO A 478 -18.42 -0.66 -20.07
C PRO A 478 -18.40 0.87 -19.82
N TRP A 479 -19.40 1.43 -19.14
CA TRP A 479 -19.45 2.89 -18.83
C TRP A 479 -18.42 3.35 -17.77
N ARG A 480 -17.65 2.43 -17.19
CA ARG A 480 -16.42 2.73 -16.42
C ARG A 480 -15.17 2.54 -17.27
N VAL A 481 -15.12 1.42 -18.02
CA VAL A 481 -13.93 1.04 -18.82
C VAL A 481 -13.65 2.04 -19.93
N TYR A 482 -14.68 2.42 -20.71
CA TYR A 482 -14.47 3.28 -21.88
C TYR A 482 -14.04 4.71 -21.52
N PRO A 483 -14.63 5.38 -20.51
CA PRO A 483 -14.12 6.68 -20.06
C PRO A 483 -12.67 6.59 -19.59
N GLN A 484 -12.30 5.55 -18.84
CA GLN A 484 -10.93 5.40 -18.32
C GLN A 484 -9.86 5.30 -19.42
N LYS A 485 -10.24 4.88 -20.62
CA LYS A 485 -9.35 4.85 -21.77
C LYS A 485 -9.05 6.20 -22.38
N LYS A 486 -9.78 7.27 -21.99
CA LYS A 486 -9.83 8.55 -22.71
C LYS A 486 -9.43 9.78 -21.88
N PHE A 487 -8.56 9.59 -20.89
CA PHE A 487 -8.06 10.68 -20.04
C PHE A 487 -6.81 11.38 -20.60
N GLY A 488 -6.14 10.77 -21.59
CA GLY A 488 -4.87 11.26 -22.10
C GLY A 488 -4.92 12.66 -22.71
N PHE A 489 -3.81 13.37 -22.64
CA PHE A 489 -3.52 14.59 -23.43
C PHE A 489 -3.12 14.24 -24.87
N LEU A 490 -2.59 13.04 -25.08
CA LEU A 490 -2.31 12.45 -26.39
C LEU A 490 -3.34 11.34 -26.64
N ASN A 491 -3.83 11.24 -27.86
CA ASN A 491 -4.69 10.13 -28.25
C ASN A 491 -3.88 8.82 -28.43
N ARG A 492 -4.56 7.73 -28.80
CA ARG A 492 -3.90 6.42 -29.04
C ARG A 492 -2.79 6.45 -30.06
N ASP A 493 -2.89 7.35 -31.05
CA ASP A 493 -1.96 7.45 -32.14
C ASP A 493 -0.81 8.43 -31.81
N GLY A 494 -0.77 8.92 -30.56
CA GLY A 494 0.24 9.88 -30.11
C GLY A 494 -0.01 11.32 -30.58
N ILE A 495 -1.20 11.60 -31.15
CA ILE A 495 -1.56 12.94 -31.62
C ILE A 495 -2.04 13.77 -30.43
N LYS A 496 -1.55 15.00 -30.34
CA LYS A 496 -1.92 15.96 -29.31
C LYS A 496 -3.39 16.34 -29.43
N LYS A 497 -4.16 16.14 -28.35
CA LYS A 497 -5.53 16.62 -28.24
C LYS A 497 -5.57 18.13 -27.97
N PRO A 498 -6.70 18.82 -28.16
CA PRO A 498 -6.84 20.24 -27.82
C PRO A 498 -6.46 20.58 -26.38
N SER A 499 -6.63 19.64 -25.43
CA SER A 499 -6.26 19.80 -24.02
C SER A 499 -4.74 19.88 -23.79
N PHE A 500 -3.90 19.38 -24.71
CA PHE A 500 -2.45 19.34 -24.55
C PHE A 500 -1.83 20.73 -24.33
N LYS A 501 -2.39 21.78 -24.91
CA LYS A 501 -1.91 23.16 -24.72
C LYS A 501 -2.04 23.67 -23.27
N PHE A 502 -2.87 23.02 -22.46
CA PHE A 502 -3.10 23.36 -21.06
C PHE A 502 -2.44 22.38 -20.07
N ILE A 503 -1.47 21.57 -20.54
CA ILE A 503 -0.86 20.52 -19.71
C ILE A 503 0.00 21.10 -18.57
N SER A 504 0.54 22.29 -18.74
CA SER A 504 1.47 22.93 -17.80
C SER A 504 1.28 24.44 -17.62
N GLU A 505 0.21 25.00 -18.17
CA GLU A 505 -0.06 26.48 -18.11
C GLU A 505 -0.31 27.04 -16.71
#